data_601ae8721bae0b1b6fca39f2fbb3d9b2
#
_entry.id   601ae8721bae0b1b6fca39f2fbb3d9b2
#
_cell.length_a   1.000
_cell.length_b   1.000
_cell.length_c   1.000
_cell.angle_alpha   90.00
_cell.angle_beta   90.00
_cell.angle_gamma   90.00
#
_symmetry.space_group_name_H-M   'P 1'
#
loop_
_entity.id
_entity.type
_entity.pdbx_description
1 polymer ?
#
loop_
_entity_poly.entity_id
_entity_poly.type
_entity_poly.pdbx_seq_one_letter_code
_entity_poly.pdbx_strand_id
1 'polypeptide(L)'
;MLSRGASRRFVAEFVGRSVGTVGRWVGKWRRSGLDSIRTGHAGNRNSCLLTGEQEEEVLKALSRPPSEQGLDAEFWSVPDLAGWIHGRFSVRRASDAYYRCLLHMAGLSFHLPESVDRRRAPEEEIEARMAKIRDEIGRITGKKQDGEKEDRGRRETGRKEENEKKANDEKGVREDVIVVSADEVGIEHEAILRRAWYAKNTKVKLRVDRERKSQKRIGFLHESDGSVDLMRLERGNTENIVKALIELTLKYPGKEIVVVWDNASYHNSKELNLKLEEVENLRRVQLIYLPPYSPDKNPIEHVWNEAKNSISNIQRADFEDTRDAFETFIRETKFKYRL
;
A
#
# COMPACT_ATOMS: atom_id res chain seq x y z
N MET A 1 8.69 -32.35 18.75
CA MET A 1 8.25 -33.73 18.47
C MET A 1 9.05 -34.76 19.25
N LEU A 2 10.35 -34.92 19.01
CA LEU A 2 11.18 -35.91 19.73
C LEU A 2 11.21 -35.67 21.26
N SER A 3 11.24 -34.44 21.72
CA SER A 3 11.12 -34.10 23.15
C SER A 3 9.77 -34.44 23.79
N ARG A 4 8.78 -34.71 22.96
CA ARG A 4 7.42 -35.12 23.35
C ARG A 4 7.17 -36.62 23.11
N GLY A 5 8.23 -37.40 22.96
CA GLY A 5 8.13 -38.85 22.82
C GLY A 5 7.90 -39.42 21.41
N ALA A 6 7.87 -38.59 20.38
CA ALA A 6 7.72 -39.05 18.99
C ALA A 6 8.96 -39.90 18.56
N SER A 7 8.74 -40.99 17.83
CA SER A 7 9.84 -41.84 17.33
C SER A 7 10.66 -41.12 16.23
N ARG A 8 11.95 -41.46 16.11
CA ARG A 8 12.81 -40.89 15.06
C ARG A 8 12.30 -41.22 13.65
N ARG A 9 11.65 -42.37 13.49
CA ARG A 9 11.07 -42.83 12.22
C ARG A 9 9.88 -41.93 11.83
N PHE A 10 8.98 -41.66 12.77
CA PHE A 10 7.85 -40.76 12.56
C PHE A 10 8.32 -39.33 12.21
N VAL A 11 9.30 -38.79 12.96
CA VAL A 11 9.84 -37.46 12.67
C VAL A 11 10.52 -37.40 11.32
N ALA A 12 11.25 -38.47 10.93
CA ALA A 12 11.91 -38.56 9.63
C ALA A 12 10.89 -38.50 8.46
N GLU A 13 9.82 -39.23 8.59
CA GLU A 13 8.71 -39.26 7.62
C GLU A 13 8.04 -37.86 7.56
N PHE A 14 7.71 -37.27 8.71
CA PHE A 14 7.08 -35.97 8.81
C PHE A 14 7.90 -34.83 8.16
N VAL A 15 9.23 -34.84 8.34
CA VAL A 15 10.12 -33.81 7.78
C VAL A 15 10.68 -34.17 6.39
N GLY A 16 10.29 -35.26 5.81
CA GLY A 16 10.76 -35.74 4.49
C GLY A 16 12.27 -35.99 4.47
N ARG A 17 12.85 -36.58 5.52
CA ARG A 17 14.28 -36.85 5.65
C ARG A 17 14.55 -38.30 6.11
N SER A 18 15.76 -38.78 5.87
CA SER A 18 16.13 -40.13 6.34
C SER A 18 16.23 -40.19 7.88
N VAL A 19 15.95 -41.33 8.47
CA VAL A 19 16.10 -41.59 9.92
C VAL A 19 17.53 -41.31 10.40
N GLY A 20 18.54 -41.58 9.58
CA GLY A 20 19.94 -41.28 9.84
C GLY A 20 20.22 -39.76 9.92
N THR A 21 19.55 -38.97 9.07
CA THR A 21 19.64 -37.50 9.11
C THR A 21 19.05 -36.96 10.42
N VAL A 22 17.86 -37.41 10.81
CA VAL A 22 17.23 -37.07 12.08
C VAL A 22 18.10 -37.50 13.27
N GLY A 23 18.69 -38.68 13.21
CA GLY A 23 19.63 -39.19 14.22
C GLY A 23 20.85 -38.28 14.39
N ARG A 24 21.45 -37.82 13.28
CA ARG A 24 22.57 -36.86 13.30
C ARG A 24 22.18 -35.52 13.90
N TRP A 25 21.00 -35.01 13.56
CA TRP A 25 20.49 -33.74 14.16
C TRP A 25 20.31 -33.86 15.66
N VAL A 26 19.72 -34.93 16.14
CA VAL A 26 19.56 -35.22 17.58
C VAL A 26 20.91 -35.30 18.28
N GLY A 27 21.87 -35.98 17.67
CA GLY A 27 23.22 -36.10 18.20
C GLY A 27 23.94 -34.74 18.29
N LYS A 28 23.80 -33.89 17.26
CA LYS A 28 24.33 -32.52 17.29
C LYS A 28 23.64 -31.68 18.38
N TRP A 29 22.32 -31.73 18.45
CA TRP A 29 21.56 -31.01 19.46
C TRP A 29 21.96 -31.38 20.90
N ARG A 30 22.11 -32.67 21.17
CA ARG A 30 22.52 -33.14 22.49
C ARG A 30 23.92 -32.68 22.89
N ARG A 31 24.82 -32.49 21.91
CA ARG A 31 26.19 -32.01 22.18
C ARG A 31 26.31 -30.49 22.31
N SER A 32 25.58 -29.76 21.50
CA SER A 32 25.81 -28.35 21.26
C SER A 32 24.57 -27.47 21.41
N GLY A 33 23.42 -28.01 21.81
CA GLY A 33 22.18 -27.22 21.98
C GLY A 33 21.86 -26.35 20.79
N LEU A 34 21.57 -25.08 21.02
CA LEU A 34 21.25 -24.08 19.97
C LEU A 34 22.40 -23.85 18.99
N ASP A 35 23.65 -24.03 19.40
CA ASP A 35 24.80 -23.90 18.50
C ASP A 35 24.84 -24.98 17.41
N SER A 36 24.08 -26.08 17.59
CA SER A 36 23.93 -27.11 16.57
C SER A 36 23.19 -26.64 15.31
N ILE A 37 22.44 -25.54 15.39
CA ILE A 37 21.70 -24.93 14.29
C ILE A 37 22.66 -24.10 13.43
N ARG A 38 23.75 -23.60 14.01
CA ARG A 38 24.77 -22.89 13.25
C ARG A 38 25.43 -23.85 12.27
N THR A 39 25.22 -23.59 10.98
CA THR A 39 25.95 -24.27 9.93
C THR A 39 27.40 -23.81 10.01
N GLY A 40 28.36 -24.71 10.09
CA GLY A 40 29.82 -24.38 10.16
C GLY A 40 30.37 -23.64 8.93
N HIS A 41 29.47 -23.15 8.06
CA HIS A 41 29.78 -22.36 6.87
C HIS A 41 29.62 -20.84 7.11
N ALA A 42 29.08 -20.43 8.24
CA ALA A 42 29.07 -19.01 8.63
C ALA A 42 30.53 -18.58 8.88
N GLY A 43 31.07 -17.74 8.00
CA GLY A 43 32.47 -17.28 8.05
C GLY A 43 33.46 -18.14 7.27
N ASN A 44 33.05 -19.10 6.46
CA ASN A 44 33.95 -19.84 5.57
C ASN A 44 34.45 -18.95 4.42
N ARG A 45 35.53 -18.21 4.69
CA ARG A 45 36.21 -17.32 3.73
C ARG A 45 36.80 -18.06 2.54
N ASN A 46 37.02 -19.38 2.60
CA ASN A 46 37.57 -20.16 1.47
C ASN A 46 36.64 -20.25 0.25
N SER A 47 35.38 -19.85 0.40
CA SER A 47 34.45 -19.72 -0.73
C SER A 47 34.31 -18.29 -1.22
N CYS A 48 34.89 -17.30 -0.56
CA CYS A 48 34.86 -15.90 -0.96
C CYS A 48 35.94 -15.62 -1.99
N LEU A 49 35.57 -15.19 -3.20
CA LEU A 49 36.53 -14.80 -4.26
C LEU A 49 37.03 -13.37 -4.08
N LEU A 50 36.34 -12.56 -3.31
CA LEU A 50 36.74 -11.21 -2.94
C LEU A 50 37.54 -11.24 -1.64
N THR A 51 38.56 -10.41 -1.55
CA THR A 51 39.23 -10.11 -0.27
C THR A 51 38.28 -9.31 0.65
N GLY A 52 38.60 -9.21 1.95
CA GLY A 52 37.80 -8.40 2.86
C GLY A 52 37.69 -6.93 2.44
N GLU A 53 38.82 -6.36 1.96
CA GLU A 53 38.84 -4.98 1.45
C GLU A 53 38.00 -4.80 0.19
N GLN A 54 38.03 -5.76 -0.74
CA GLN A 54 37.19 -5.76 -1.93
C GLN A 54 35.71 -5.91 -1.60
N GLU A 55 35.37 -6.73 -0.59
CA GLU A 55 33.98 -6.88 -0.12
C GLU A 55 33.47 -5.56 0.51
N GLU A 56 34.27 -4.88 1.30
CA GLU A 56 33.93 -3.55 1.83
C GLU A 56 33.74 -2.52 0.71
N GLU A 57 34.59 -2.54 -0.32
CA GLU A 57 34.42 -1.67 -1.50
C GLU A 57 33.13 -1.96 -2.25
N VAL A 58 32.76 -3.23 -2.44
CA VAL A 58 31.48 -3.63 -3.02
C VAL A 58 30.31 -3.12 -2.19
N LEU A 59 30.32 -3.33 -0.89
CA LEU A 59 29.23 -2.88 -0.01
C LEU A 59 29.10 -1.35 0.00
N LYS A 60 30.23 -0.63 -0.07
CA LYS A 60 30.24 0.82 -0.19
C LYS A 60 29.69 1.27 -1.56
N ALA A 61 30.00 0.57 -2.64
CA ALA A 61 29.43 0.87 -3.95
C ALA A 61 27.93 0.63 -4.00
N LEU A 62 27.46 -0.45 -3.37
CA LEU A 62 26.04 -0.82 -3.28
C LEU A 62 25.19 0.15 -2.44
N SER A 63 25.81 0.99 -1.60
CA SER A 63 25.09 2.04 -0.86
C SER A 63 24.73 3.26 -1.72
N ARG A 64 25.11 3.26 -2.98
CA ARG A 64 24.85 4.34 -3.96
C ARG A 64 24.24 3.76 -5.24
N PRO A 65 23.53 4.59 -6.02
CA PRO A 65 23.03 4.15 -7.33
C PRO A 65 24.14 3.66 -8.26
N PRO A 66 23.87 2.68 -9.14
CA PRO A 66 24.83 2.21 -10.15
C PRO A 66 25.33 3.33 -11.08
N SER A 67 24.52 4.35 -11.36
CA SER A 67 24.88 5.52 -12.16
C SER A 67 26.10 6.26 -11.59
N GLU A 68 26.21 6.34 -10.26
CA GLU A 68 27.40 6.92 -9.61
C GLU A 68 28.65 6.02 -9.72
N GLN A 69 28.49 4.78 -10.10
CA GLN A 69 29.57 3.82 -10.37
C GLN A 69 29.92 3.70 -11.85
N GLY A 70 29.38 4.61 -12.70
CA GLY A 70 29.62 4.63 -14.14
C GLY A 70 28.80 3.64 -14.96
N LEU A 71 27.71 3.11 -14.40
CA LEU A 71 26.76 2.23 -15.10
C LEU A 71 25.55 3.04 -15.57
N ASP A 72 24.98 2.68 -16.70
CA ASP A 72 23.72 3.27 -17.20
C ASP A 72 22.51 2.60 -16.56
N ALA A 73 22.39 2.75 -15.23
CA ALA A 73 21.30 2.17 -14.43
C ALA A 73 21.07 2.97 -13.14
N GLU A 74 19.83 3.11 -12.71
CA GLU A 74 19.46 3.76 -11.46
C GLU A 74 19.35 2.78 -10.27
N PHE A 75 19.08 1.52 -10.55
CA PHE A 75 18.91 0.48 -9.54
C PHE A 75 19.79 -0.72 -9.83
N TRP A 76 20.41 -1.27 -8.78
CA TRP A 76 21.26 -2.44 -8.91
C TRP A 76 20.48 -3.69 -9.36
N SER A 77 20.99 -4.34 -10.38
CA SER A 77 20.58 -5.67 -10.79
C SER A 77 21.72 -6.67 -10.57
N VAL A 78 21.39 -7.97 -10.56
CA VAL A 78 22.42 -9.01 -10.45
C VAL A 78 23.41 -8.97 -11.63
N PRO A 79 22.99 -8.78 -12.90
CA PRO A 79 23.92 -8.61 -14.02
C PRO A 79 24.84 -7.40 -13.88
N ASP A 80 24.30 -6.23 -13.46
CA ASP A 80 25.07 -5.01 -13.29
C ASP A 80 26.15 -5.16 -12.22
N LEU A 81 25.78 -5.74 -11.07
CA LEU A 81 26.72 -6.03 -10.00
C LEU A 81 27.80 -7.02 -10.45
N ALA A 82 27.41 -8.07 -11.17
CA ALA A 82 28.36 -9.05 -11.68
C ALA A 82 29.32 -8.44 -12.69
N GLY A 83 28.84 -7.57 -13.60
CA GLY A 83 29.64 -6.83 -14.57
C GLY A 83 30.60 -5.87 -13.88
N TRP A 84 30.12 -5.10 -12.91
CA TRP A 84 30.91 -4.15 -12.14
C TRP A 84 32.05 -4.85 -11.34
N ILE A 85 31.74 -5.92 -10.61
CA ILE A 85 32.72 -6.71 -9.86
C ILE A 85 33.76 -7.31 -10.82
N HIS A 86 33.32 -7.82 -11.98
CA HIS A 86 34.25 -8.37 -12.97
C HIS A 86 35.18 -7.29 -13.54
N GLY A 87 34.64 -6.15 -13.92
CA GLY A 87 35.45 -5.03 -14.44
C GLY A 87 36.43 -4.48 -13.40
N ARG A 88 36.07 -4.45 -12.13
CA ARG A 88 36.86 -3.84 -11.07
C ARG A 88 37.91 -4.78 -10.46
N PHE A 89 37.55 -6.06 -10.28
CA PHE A 89 38.41 -7.04 -9.57
C PHE A 89 38.78 -8.27 -10.40
N SER A 90 38.32 -8.36 -11.65
CA SER A 90 38.50 -9.54 -12.52
C SER A 90 37.90 -10.84 -11.92
N VAL A 91 36.95 -10.69 -11.03
CA VAL A 91 36.27 -11.80 -10.34
C VAL A 91 34.91 -12.07 -10.98
N ARG A 92 34.60 -13.33 -11.30
CA ARG A 92 33.32 -13.75 -11.84
C ARG A 92 32.85 -15.07 -11.20
N ARG A 93 31.57 -15.12 -10.83
CA ARG A 93 30.90 -16.35 -10.38
C ARG A 93 29.88 -16.80 -11.41
N ALA A 94 29.77 -18.10 -11.59
CA ALA A 94 28.78 -18.72 -12.47
C ALA A 94 27.37 -18.66 -11.86
N SER A 95 27.25 -18.53 -10.55
CA SER A 95 25.95 -18.52 -9.83
C SER A 95 25.55 -17.13 -9.39
N ASP A 96 24.33 -16.72 -9.73
CA ASP A 96 23.68 -15.50 -9.27
C ASP A 96 23.50 -15.44 -7.74
N ALA A 97 23.48 -16.59 -7.07
CA ALA A 97 23.26 -16.66 -5.63
C ALA A 97 24.30 -15.87 -4.83
N TYR A 98 25.54 -15.82 -5.31
CA TYR A 98 26.61 -15.04 -4.70
C TYR A 98 26.33 -13.53 -4.76
N TYR A 99 25.95 -13.03 -5.93
CA TYR A 99 25.64 -11.60 -6.10
C TYR A 99 24.39 -11.18 -5.32
N ARG A 100 23.35 -12.04 -5.30
CA ARG A 100 22.18 -11.81 -4.45
C ARG A 100 22.54 -11.76 -2.96
N CYS A 101 23.49 -12.58 -2.53
CA CYS A 101 23.97 -12.52 -1.14
C CYS A 101 24.60 -11.16 -0.83
N LEU A 102 25.45 -10.62 -1.72
CA LEU A 102 26.06 -9.30 -1.55
C LEU A 102 25.00 -8.17 -1.52
N LEU A 103 23.99 -8.23 -2.41
CA LEU A 103 22.88 -7.28 -2.41
C LEU A 103 22.13 -7.31 -1.08
N HIS A 104 21.82 -8.49 -0.55
CA HIS A 104 21.17 -8.64 0.76
C HIS A 104 22.07 -8.17 1.93
N MET A 105 23.38 -8.44 1.87
CA MET A 105 24.33 -7.95 2.87
C MET A 105 24.40 -6.42 2.90
N ALA A 106 24.24 -5.77 1.75
CA ALA A 106 24.12 -4.32 1.63
C ALA A 106 22.74 -3.78 2.05
N GLY A 107 21.84 -4.63 2.55
CA GLY A 107 20.48 -4.24 2.96
C GLY A 107 19.50 -4.04 1.82
N LEU A 108 19.88 -4.41 0.58
CA LEU A 108 19.01 -4.26 -0.59
C LEU A 108 18.05 -5.45 -0.70
N SER A 109 16.83 -5.18 -1.14
CA SER A 109 15.82 -6.19 -1.44
C SER A 109 15.20 -5.92 -2.81
N PHE A 110 14.68 -6.99 -3.44
CA PHE A 110 14.19 -6.91 -4.82
C PHE A 110 12.71 -6.49 -4.84
N HIS A 111 12.45 -5.23 -5.23
CA HIS A 111 11.13 -4.65 -5.33
C HIS A 111 10.86 -4.10 -6.73
N LEU A 112 9.60 -3.90 -7.05
CA LEU A 112 9.20 -3.07 -8.18
C LEU A 112 9.30 -1.61 -7.72
N PRO A 113 10.03 -0.73 -8.43
CA PRO A 113 10.02 0.70 -8.14
C PRO A 113 8.61 1.27 -8.31
N GLU A 114 8.24 2.19 -7.43
CA GLU A 114 7.02 2.95 -7.59
C GLU A 114 7.23 4.09 -8.59
N SER A 115 6.26 4.24 -9.51
CA SER A 115 6.30 5.34 -10.48
C SER A 115 5.78 6.61 -9.82
N VAL A 116 6.61 7.63 -9.73
CA VAL A 116 6.28 8.94 -9.18
C VAL A 116 6.38 10.01 -10.27
N ASP A 117 5.37 10.89 -10.37
CA ASP A 117 5.41 11.99 -11.35
C ASP A 117 6.57 12.94 -11.02
N ARG A 118 7.32 13.35 -12.04
CA ARG A 118 8.46 14.29 -11.88
C ARG A 118 8.06 15.64 -11.29
N ARG A 119 6.79 16.02 -11.40
CA ARG A 119 6.22 17.28 -10.89
C ARG A 119 5.74 17.17 -9.45
N ARG A 120 5.79 15.97 -8.85
CA ARG A 120 5.45 15.77 -7.45
C ARG A 120 6.41 16.58 -6.57
N ALA A 121 5.85 17.31 -5.61
CA ALA A 121 6.64 18.05 -4.63
C ALA A 121 7.40 17.09 -3.68
N PRO A 122 8.46 17.55 -3.00
CA PRO A 122 9.12 16.79 -1.95
C PRO A 122 8.13 16.34 -0.87
N GLU A 123 8.36 15.18 -0.28
CA GLU A 123 7.45 14.59 0.71
C GLU A 123 7.19 15.52 1.92
N GLU A 124 8.21 16.26 2.34
CA GLU A 124 8.09 17.25 3.44
C GLU A 124 7.06 18.34 3.12
N GLU A 125 7.03 18.85 1.89
CA GLU A 125 6.07 19.85 1.44
C GLU A 125 4.66 19.25 1.34
N ILE A 126 4.55 18.01 0.85
CA ILE A 126 3.29 17.26 0.78
C ILE A 126 2.71 17.08 2.18
N GLU A 127 3.53 16.60 3.14
CA GLU A 127 3.08 16.40 4.52
C GLU A 127 2.69 17.71 5.20
N ALA A 128 3.45 18.79 4.97
CA ALA A 128 3.08 20.10 5.48
C ALA A 128 1.73 20.60 4.93
N ARG A 129 1.42 20.29 3.66
CA ARG A 129 0.14 20.62 3.04
C ARG A 129 -0.98 19.72 3.57
N MET A 130 -0.73 18.42 3.75
CA MET A 130 -1.68 17.49 4.38
C MET A 130 -2.02 17.90 5.82
N ALA A 131 -1.03 18.35 6.59
CA ALA A 131 -1.27 18.90 7.93
C ALA A 131 -2.22 20.12 7.90
N LYS A 132 -2.02 21.04 6.95
CA LYS A 132 -2.94 22.20 6.78
C LYS A 132 -4.36 21.75 6.40
N ILE A 133 -4.50 20.74 5.53
CA ILE A 133 -5.80 20.19 5.16
C ILE A 133 -6.49 19.59 6.39
N ARG A 134 -5.76 18.80 7.19
CA ARG A 134 -6.30 18.25 8.44
C ARG A 134 -6.73 19.33 9.43
N ASP A 135 -5.93 20.38 9.58
CA ASP A 135 -6.26 21.53 10.42
C ASP A 135 -7.50 22.29 9.93
N GLU A 136 -7.66 22.43 8.61
CA GLU A 136 -8.83 23.07 8.00
C GLU A 136 -10.09 22.24 8.27
N ILE A 137 -10.03 20.94 8.02
CA ILE A 137 -11.11 19.98 8.33
C ILE A 137 -11.45 20.03 9.82
N GLY A 138 -10.45 20.03 10.70
CA GLY A 138 -10.63 20.15 12.15
C GLY A 138 -11.38 21.42 12.55
N ARG A 139 -11.05 22.55 11.94
CA ARG A 139 -11.76 23.83 12.16
C ARG A 139 -13.21 23.80 11.68
N ILE A 140 -13.46 23.23 10.50
CA ILE A 140 -14.81 23.14 9.93
C ILE A 140 -15.69 22.19 10.77
N THR A 141 -15.14 21.04 11.21
CA THR A 141 -15.87 20.03 11.97
C THR A 141 -15.92 20.30 13.47
N GLY A 142 -15.20 21.29 13.97
CA GLY A 142 -15.06 21.57 15.39
C GLY A 142 -14.23 20.52 16.17
N LYS A 143 -13.59 19.55 15.47
CA LYS A 143 -12.68 18.57 16.09
C LYS A 143 -11.33 19.22 16.36
N LYS A 144 -10.89 19.27 17.62
CA LYS A 144 -9.49 19.59 17.94
C LYS A 144 -8.64 18.37 17.60
N GLN A 145 -7.54 18.57 16.86
CA GLN A 145 -6.55 17.52 16.68
C GLN A 145 -5.89 17.21 18.02
N ASP A 146 -5.93 15.95 18.44
CA ASP A 146 -4.99 15.44 19.44
C ASP A 146 -3.60 15.48 18.81
N GLY A 147 -2.75 16.39 19.27
CA GLY A 147 -1.35 16.41 18.86
C GLY A 147 -0.72 15.05 19.12
N GLU A 148 0.11 14.61 18.18
CA GLU A 148 0.90 13.38 18.28
C GLU A 148 1.48 13.25 19.69
N LYS A 149 0.95 12.31 20.47
CA LYS A 149 1.60 11.90 21.71
C LYS A 149 2.79 11.02 21.32
N GLU A 150 3.99 11.61 21.32
CA GLU A 150 5.21 10.82 21.49
C GLU A 150 4.99 9.80 22.59
N ASP A 151 5.17 8.55 22.24
CA ASP A 151 5.18 7.39 23.15
C ASP A 151 6.32 7.54 24.16
N ARG A 152 6.07 8.23 25.28
CA ARG A 152 6.92 8.19 26.49
C ARG A 152 6.15 7.46 27.57
N GLY A 153 6.52 6.21 27.71
CA GLY A 153 5.98 5.32 28.72
C GLY A 153 5.83 5.94 30.12
N ARG A 154 4.58 5.95 30.60
CA ARG A 154 4.30 5.98 32.04
C ARG A 154 2.98 5.24 32.34
N ARG A 155 3.10 4.27 33.22
CA ARG A 155 2.04 3.42 33.73
C ARG A 155 1.04 4.18 34.58
N GLU A 156 -0.23 3.73 34.43
CA GLU A 156 -1.30 3.70 35.43
C GLU A 156 -1.51 4.86 36.40
N THR A 157 -2.43 5.77 36.04
CA THR A 157 -3.44 6.39 36.93
C THR A 157 -4.33 7.34 36.10
N GLY A 158 -5.27 6.88 35.28
CA GLY A 158 -5.98 7.85 34.46
C GLY A 158 -7.32 7.44 33.82
N ARG A 159 -7.91 6.31 34.23
CA ARG A 159 -9.16 5.84 33.57
C ARG A 159 -10.38 6.74 33.79
N LYS A 160 -10.39 7.60 34.79
CA LYS A 160 -11.51 8.55 35.05
C LYS A 160 -11.33 9.87 34.31
N GLU A 161 -10.11 10.37 34.22
CA GLU A 161 -9.80 11.63 33.51
C GLU A 161 -9.88 11.50 31.96
N GLU A 162 -9.62 10.31 31.42
CA GLU A 162 -9.77 10.03 29.98
C GLU A 162 -11.24 10.05 29.53
N ASN A 163 -12.15 9.56 30.37
CA ASN A 163 -13.58 9.56 30.04
C ASN A 163 -14.21 10.95 30.14
N GLU A 164 -13.76 11.80 31.06
CA GLU A 164 -14.21 13.20 31.15
C GLU A 164 -13.61 14.08 30.05
N LYS A 165 -12.38 13.82 29.58
CA LYS A 165 -11.80 14.49 28.41
C LYS A 165 -12.52 14.10 27.12
N LYS A 166 -12.80 12.83 26.90
CA LYS A 166 -13.58 12.37 25.74
C LYS A 166 -14.98 12.99 25.70
N ALA A 167 -15.66 13.07 26.83
CA ALA A 167 -16.99 13.69 26.93
C ALA A 167 -16.98 15.23 26.74
N ASN A 168 -15.86 15.90 27.02
CA ASN A 168 -15.71 17.34 26.78
C ASN A 168 -15.23 17.67 25.35
N ASP A 169 -14.48 16.77 24.72
CA ASP A 169 -14.05 16.92 23.32
C ASP A 169 -15.22 16.65 22.34
N GLU A 170 -16.18 15.82 22.71
CA GLU A 170 -17.40 15.56 21.91
C GLU A 170 -18.37 16.75 21.89
N LYS A 171 -18.35 17.64 22.87
CA LYS A 171 -19.26 18.81 22.96
C LYS A 171 -19.00 19.93 21.94
N GLY A 172 -17.93 19.83 21.14
CA GLY A 172 -17.58 20.82 20.12
C GLY A 172 -17.71 20.32 18.68
N VAL A 173 -17.99 19.02 18.48
CA VAL A 173 -18.05 18.42 17.14
C VAL A 173 -19.35 18.79 16.45
N ARG A 174 -19.24 19.36 15.25
CA ARG A 174 -20.40 19.71 14.41
C ARG A 174 -20.95 18.44 13.74
N GLU A 175 -22.09 17.97 14.23
CA GLU A 175 -22.80 16.82 13.66
C GLU A 175 -23.47 17.12 12.30
N ASP A 176 -23.59 18.40 11.95
CA ASP A 176 -24.16 18.89 10.69
C ASP A 176 -23.17 18.91 9.54
N VAL A 177 -21.90 18.53 9.77
CA VAL A 177 -20.84 18.50 8.76
C VAL A 177 -20.46 17.07 8.40
N ILE A 178 -20.42 16.77 7.12
CA ILE A 178 -19.95 15.50 6.56
C ILE A 178 -18.63 15.76 5.81
N VAL A 179 -17.60 15.01 6.13
CA VAL A 179 -16.31 15.04 5.40
C VAL A 179 -16.18 13.75 4.60
N VAL A 180 -15.89 13.89 3.32
CA VAL A 180 -15.69 12.78 2.40
C VAL A 180 -14.42 12.96 1.56
N SER A 181 -13.69 11.88 1.34
CA SER A 181 -12.65 11.82 0.32
C SER A 181 -13.26 11.27 -0.97
N ALA A 182 -13.03 11.93 -2.09
CA ALA A 182 -13.65 11.59 -3.36
C ALA A 182 -12.62 11.29 -4.45
N ASP A 183 -12.99 10.37 -5.35
CA ASP A 183 -12.23 10.02 -6.56
C ASP A 183 -13.07 9.18 -7.52
N GLU A 184 -12.64 9.12 -8.79
CA GLU A 184 -13.27 8.29 -9.80
C GLU A 184 -12.58 6.93 -9.92
N VAL A 185 -13.39 5.93 -10.23
CA VAL A 185 -12.93 4.58 -10.53
C VAL A 185 -13.57 4.05 -11.82
N GLY A 186 -12.76 3.41 -12.66
CA GLY A 186 -13.22 2.60 -13.78
C GLY A 186 -13.40 1.14 -13.37
N ILE A 187 -14.58 0.57 -13.68
CA ILE A 187 -14.84 -0.86 -13.57
C ILE A 187 -14.79 -1.41 -15.00
N GLU A 188 -13.90 -2.37 -15.26
CA GLU A 188 -13.70 -2.98 -16.57
C GLU A 188 -14.17 -4.43 -16.54
N HIS A 189 -14.62 -4.92 -17.73
CA HIS A 189 -15.08 -6.31 -17.84
C HIS A 189 -13.91 -7.31 -17.81
N GLU A 190 -12.80 -6.98 -18.46
CA GLU A 190 -11.62 -7.85 -18.46
C GLU A 190 -11.12 -8.08 -17.02
N ALA A 191 -10.88 -9.34 -16.67
CA ALA A 191 -10.45 -9.72 -15.34
C ALA A 191 -9.12 -9.08 -14.97
N ILE A 192 -9.06 -8.44 -13.81
CA ILE A 192 -7.83 -7.91 -13.22
C ILE A 192 -6.97 -9.06 -12.72
N LEU A 193 -5.75 -9.20 -13.24
CA LEU A 193 -4.81 -10.24 -12.82
C LEU A 193 -3.97 -9.76 -11.63
N ARG A 194 -3.96 -10.56 -10.58
CA ARG A 194 -3.17 -10.34 -9.37
C ARG A 194 -2.37 -11.58 -9.02
N ARG A 195 -1.30 -11.42 -8.25
CA ARG A 195 -0.50 -12.55 -7.75
C ARG A 195 -1.36 -13.42 -6.84
N ALA A 196 -1.30 -14.75 -7.06
CA ALA A 196 -2.03 -15.71 -6.25
C ALA A 196 -1.17 -16.98 -6.06
N TRP A 197 -1.60 -17.85 -5.17
CA TRP A 197 -0.90 -19.09 -4.88
C TRP A 197 -1.32 -20.20 -5.83
N TYR A 198 -0.35 -20.78 -6.53
CA TYR A 198 -0.53 -21.89 -7.47
C TYR A 198 0.48 -23.00 -7.20
N ALA A 199 0.24 -24.17 -7.78
CA ALA A 199 1.19 -25.27 -7.71
C ALA A 199 2.56 -24.84 -8.27
N LYS A 200 3.62 -25.19 -7.57
CA LYS A 200 5.00 -24.86 -7.94
C LYS A 200 5.33 -25.42 -9.34
N ASN A 201 6.02 -24.64 -10.14
CA ASN A 201 6.43 -24.97 -11.51
C ASN A 201 5.27 -25.16 -12.51
N THR A 202 4.09 -24.62 -12.24
CA THR A 202 2.96 -24.61 -13.18
C THR A 202 2.81 -23.23 -13.83
N LYS A 203 2.36 -23.23 -15.11
CA LYS A 203 1.89 -22.00 -15.78
C LYS A 203 0.37 -22.01 -15.71
N VAL A 204 -0.18 -21.13 -14.87
CA VAL A 204 -1.63 -20.97 -14.76
C VAL A 204 -2.10 -19.92 -15.78
N LYS A 205 -3.20 -20.20 -16.45
CA LYS A 205 -3.82 -19.32 -17.44
C LYS A 205 -5.27 -19.07 -17.04
N LEU A 206 -5.66 -17.83 -16.97
CA LEU A 206 -7.06 -17.41 -16.91
C LEU A 206 -7.51 -17.03 -18.34
N ARG A 207 -8.62 -17.59 -18.78
CA ARG A 207 -9.27 -17.13 -20.03
C ARG A 207 -9.99 -15.84 -19.70
N VAL A 208 -9.60 -14.75 -20.32
CA VAL A 208 -10.19 -13.41 -20.11
C VAL A 208 -10.99 -13.01 -21.34
N ASP A 209 -12.07 -12.28 -21.10
CA ASP A 209 -12.83 -11.62 -22.12
C ASP A 209 -12.28 -10.20 -22.33
N ARG A 210 -11.88 -9.89 -23.55
CA ARG A 210 -11.30 -8.59 -23.93
C ARG A 210 -12.33 -7.64 -24.56
N GLU A 211 -13.60 -7.88 -24.32
CA GLU A 211 -14.63 -6.89 -24.66
C GLU A 211 -14.37 -5.59 -23.91
N ARG A 212 -14.32 -4.48 -24.63
CA ARG A 212 -14.09 -3.14 -24.05
C ARG A 212 -15.36 -2.60 -23.39
N LYS A 213 -15.93 -3.36 -22.44
CA LYS A 213 -17.04 -2.90 -21.60
C LYS A 213 -16.45 -2.32 -20.33
N SER A 214 -16.82 -1.09 -20.04
CA SER A 214 -16.38 -0.40 -18.82
C SER A 214 -17.43 0.59 -18.35
N GLN A 215 -17.45 0.91 -17.08
CA GLN A 215 -18.28 1.95 -16.50
C GLN A 215 -17.49 2.73 -15.47
N LYS A 216 -17.63 4.07 -15.50
CA LYS A 216 -17.04 4.93 -14.48
C LYS A 216 -17.99 5.10 -13.31
N ARG A 217 -17.42 5.18 -12.13
CA ARG A 217 -18.06 5.56 -10.87
C ARG A 217 -17.30 6.70 -10.22
N ILE A 218 -17.99 7.51 -9.43
CA ILE A 218 -17.38 8.37 -8.43
C ILE A 218 -17.76 7.83 -7.05
N GLY A 219 -16.81 7.78 -6.13
CA GLY A 219 -17.03 7.40 -4.76
C GLY A 219 -16.77 8.55 -3.81
N PHE A 220 -17.45 8.52 -2.68
CA PHE A 220 -17.31 9.45 -1.58
C PHE A 220 -17.11 8.62 -0.29
N LEU A 221 -15.86 8.51 0.14
CA LEU A 221 -15.49 7.80 1.37
C LEU A 221 -15.72 8.71 2.58
N HIS A 222 -16.59 8.29 3.48
CA HIS A 222 -16.90 9.04 4.69
C HIS A 222 -15.81 8.90 5.76
N GLU A 223 -15.29 10.03 6.22
CA GLU A 223 -14.31 10.09 7.31
C GLU A 223 -14.89 9.60 8.65
N SER A 224 -16.20 9.69 8.85
CA SER A 224 -16.85 9.33 10.11
C SER A 224 -16.89 7.82 10.34
N ASP A 225 -17.32 7.04 9.35
CA ASP A 225 -17.62 5.62 9.55
C ASP A 225 -16.98 4.69 8.49
N GLY A 226 -16.29 5.25 7.49
CA GLY A 226 -15.64 4.48 6.43
C GLY A 226 -16.60 3.84 5.43
N SER A 227 -17.85 4.28 5.37
CA SER A 227 -18.76 3.92 4.28
C SER A 227 -18.39 4.68 3.01
N VAL A 228 -18.82 4.14 1.88
CA VAL A 228 -18.61 4.78 0.58
C VAL A 228 -19.95 4.94 -0.11
N ASP A 229 -20.25 6.16 -0.52
CA ASP A 229 -21.30 6.43 -1.48
C ASP A 229 -20.74 6.30 -2.88
N LEU A 230 -21.34 5.43 -3.69
CA LEU A 230 -20.86 5.15 -5.03
C LEU A 230 -21.95 5.58 -6.04
N MET A 231 -21.58 6.49 -6.95
CA MET A 231 -22.51 7.04 -7.94
C MET A 231 -22.02 6.78 -9.35
N ARG A 232 -22.94 6.65 -10.29
CA ARG A 232 -22.62 6.42 -11.70
C ARG A 232 -22.11 7.70 -12.34
N LEU A 233 -21.00 7.59 -13.07
CA LEU A 233 -20.52 8.60 -14.00
C LEU A 233 -20.63 8.11 -15.44
N GLU A 234 -21.21 8.90 -16.33
CA GLU A 234 -21.18 8.61 -17.76
C GLU A 234 -19.82 8.94 -18.37
N ARG A 235 -19.26 10.09 -17.94
CA ARG A 235 -17.93 10.58 -18.34
C ARG A 235 -17.31 11.36 -17.19
N GLY A 236 -15.97 11.39 -17.13
CA GLY A 236 -15.20 12.27 -16.21
C GLY A 236 -15.19 13.70 -16.79
N ASN A 237 -16.20 14.49 -16.49
CA ASN A 237 -16.32 15.90 -16.87
C ASN A 237 -17.08 16.67 -15.79
N THR A 238 -16.97 18.00 -15.83
CA THR A 238 -17.57 18.90 -14.85
C THR A 238 -19.08 18.68 -14.70
N GLU A 239 -19.81 18.49 -15.79
CA GLU A 239 -21.27 18.29 -15.76
C GLU A 239 -21.67 17.06 -14.92
N ASN A 240 -20.99 15.93 -15.13
CA ASN A 240 -21.31 14.70 -14.40
C ASN A 240 -20.84 14.78 -12.93
N ILE A 241 -19.74 15.48 -12.66
CA ILE A 241 -19.31 15.79 -11.27
C ILE A 241 -20.36 16.64 -10.55
N VAL A 242 -20.88 17.68 -11.20
CA VAL A 242 -21.96 18.50 -10.64
C VAL A 242 -23.20 17.66 -10.32
N LYS A 243 -23.60 16.75 -11.22
CA LYS A 243 -24.73 15.83 -10.97
C LYS A 243 -24.48 14.94 -9.77
N ALA A 244 -23.27 14.37 -9.64
CA ALA A 244 -22.90 13.53 -8.51
C ALA A 244 -22.89 14.31 -7.18
N LEU A 245 -22.38 15.53 -7.18
CA LEU A 245 -22.41 16.41 -5.99
C LEU A 245 -23.85 16.77 -5.60
N ILE A 246 -24.74 17.03 -6.58
CA ILE A 246 -26.16 17.26 -6.28
C ILE A 246 -26.79 16.00 -5.68
N GLU A 247 -26.54 14.83 -6.24
CA GLU A 247 -27.04 13.55 -5.70
C GLU A 247 -26.54 13.34 -4.26
N LEU A 248 -25.27 13.63 -3.98
CA LEU A 248 -24.69 13.56 -2.64
C LEU A 248 -25.42 14.52 -1.68
N THR A 249 -25.67 15.77 -2.10
CA THR A 249 -26.37 16.74 -1.27
C THR A 249 -27.84 16.36 -0.99
N LEU A 250 -28.49 15.73 -1.94
CA LEU A 250 -29.87 15.23 -1.76
C LEU A 250 -29.93 14.06 -0.81
N LYS A 251 -28.89 13.21 -0.78
CA LYS A 251 -28.78 12.10 0.16
C LYS A 251 -28.60 12.58 1.61
N TYR A 252 -27.98 13.75 1.81
CA TYR A 252 -27.71 14.32 3.13
C TYR A 252 -28.35 15.71 3.27
N PRO A 253 -29.68 15.79 3.39
CA PRO A 253 -30.39 17.07 3.48
C PRO A 253 -29.98 17.84 4.74
N GLY A 254 -29.74 19.15 4.57
CA GLY A 254 -29.38 20.06 5.67
C GLY A 254 -27.94 19.92 6.20
N LYS A 255 -27.14 18.99 5.70
CA LYS A 255 -25.72 18.84 6.09
C LYS A 255 -24.82 19.73 5.24
N GLU A 256 -23.78 20.30 5.84
CA GLU A 256 -22.63 20.81 5.11
C GLU A 256 -21.74 19.66 4.68
N ILE A 257 -21.19 19.70 3.47
CA ILE A 257 -20.38 18.62 2.91
C ILE A 257 -19.02 19.15 2.51
N VAL A 258 -17.98 18.62 3.12
CA VAL A 258 -16.59 18.89 2.76
C VAL A 258 -16.10 17.74 1.88
N VAL A 259 -15.77 18.05 0.64
CA VAL A 259 -15.24 17.06 -0.33
C VAL A 259 -13.76 17.31 -0.50
N VAL A 260 -12.96 16.31 -0.15
CA VAL A 260 -11.51 16.29 -0.34
C VAL A 260 -11.19 15.42 -1.54
N TRP A 261 -10.54 15.97 -2.54
CA TRP A 261 -10.21 15.27 -3.78
C TRP A 261 -8.93 15.76 -4.45
N ASP A 262 -8.57 15.16 -5.58
CA ASP A 262 -7.38 15.53 -6.33
C ASP A 262 -7.56 16.85 -7.12
N ASN A 263 -6.47 17.25 -7.82
CA ASN A 263 -6.45 18.46 -8.64
C ASN A 263 -6.72 18.17 -10.13
N ALA A 264 -7.56 17.20 -10.49
CA ALA A 264 -7.94 17.02 -11.88
C ALA A 264 -8.52 18.32 -12.45
N SER A 265 -8.26 18.59 -13.72
CA SER A 265 -8.60 19.88 -14.35
C SER A 265 -10.09 20.22 -14.29
N TYR A 266 -10.95 19.23 -14.33
CA TYR A 266 -12.41 19.39 -14.23
C TYR A 266 -12.89 19.50 -12.78
N HIS A 267 -12.08 19.10 -11.76
CA HIS A 267 -12.35 19.32 -10.34
C HIS A 267 -12.06 20.77 -9.92
N ASN A 268 -11.19 21.47 -10.63
CA ASN A 268 -10.83 22.86 -10.36
C ASN A 268 -11.20 23.78 -11.54
N SER A 269 -12.30 23.48 -12.23
CA SER A 269 -12.74 24.29 -13.35
C SER A 269 -13.52 25.53 -12.89
N LYS A 270 -13.41 26.63 -13.65
CA LYS A 270 -14.24 27.82 -13.42
C LYS A 270 -15.74 27.48 -13.48
N GLU A 271 -16.10 26.54 -14.36
CA GLU A 271 -17.48 26.08 -14.52
C GLU A 271 -18.00 25.42 -13.25
N LEU A 272 -17.20 24.54 -12.62
CA LEU A 272 -17.58 23.92 -11.35
C LEU A 272 -17.78 24.96 -10.25
N ASN A 273 -16.85 25.90 -10.11
CA ASN A 273 -16.96 26.96 -9.11
C ASN A 273 -18.22 27.81 -9.29
N LEU A 274 -18.55 28.16 -10.54
CA LEU A 274 -19.81 28.86 -10.84
C LEU A 274 -21.03 28.04 -10.44
N LYS A 275 -21.02 26.72 -10.71
CA LYS A 275 -22.13 25.83 -10.33
C LYS A 275 -22.28 25.66 -8.82
N LEU A 276 -21.19 25.68 -8.07
CA LEU A 276 -21.25 25.67 -6.59
C LEU A 276 -21.94 26.92 -6.02
N GLU A 277 -21.81 28.05 -6.69
CA GLU A 277 -22.46 29.31 -6.30
C GLU A 277 -23.91 29.42 -6.79
N GLU A 278 -24.18 29.02 -8.04
CA GLU A 278 -25.48 29.15 -8.70
C GLU A 278 -26.53 28.16 -8.19
N VAL A 279 -26.11 26.89 -7.96
CA VAL A 279 -27.02 25.82 -7.58
C VAL A 279 -27.21 25.81 -6.08
N GLU A 280 -28.42 26.06 -5.61
CA GLU A 280 -28.76 26.21 -4.17
C GLU A 280 -28.27 25.02 -3.34
N ASN A 281 -28.48 23.80 -3.81
CA ASN A 281 -28.05 22.58 -3.11
C ASN A 281 -26.53 22.49 -2.96
N LEU A 282 -25.76 23.07 -3.88
CA LEU A 282 -24.29 23.00 -3.87
C LEU A 282 -23.64 24.09 -3.03
N ARG A 283 -24.34 25.12 -2.60
CA ARG A 283 -23.79 26.19 -1.72
C ARG A 283 -23.27 25.68 -0.38
N ARG A 284 -23.69 24.49 0.03
CA ARG A 284 -23.25 23.81 1.26
C ARG A 284 -22.14 22.78 1.02
N VAL A 285 -21.58 22.76 -0.19
CA VAL A 285 -20.43 21.92 -0.54
C VAL A 285 -19.18 22.77 -0.53
N GLN A 286 -18.22 22.38 0.29
CA GLN A 286 -16.88 22.97 0.32
C GLN A 286 -15.88 21.98 -0.30
N LEU A 287 -15.04 22.48 -1.20
CA LEU A 287 -14.02 21.68 -1.86
C LEU A 287 -12.65 21.93 -1.23
N ILE A 288 -11.94 20.87 -0.89
CA ILE A 288 -10.55 20.90 -0.42
C ILE A 288 -9.70 20.08 -1.38
N TYR A 289 -8.60 20.65 -1.86
CA TYR A 289 -7.74 20.01 -2.85
C TYR A 289 -6.49 19.41 -2.20
N LEU A 290 -6.26 18.13 -2.47
CA LEU A 290 -5.05 17.42 -2.08
C LEU A 290 -3.80 18.01 -2.76
N PRO A 291 -2.59 17.73 -2.26
CA PRO A 291 -1.37 18.13 -2.94
C PRO A 291 -1.33 17.57 -4.38
N PRO A 292 -0.89 18.36 -5.36
CA PRO A 292 -0.79 17.89 -6.75
C PRO A 292 0.10 16.64 -6.87
N TYR A 293 -0.27 15.74 -7.77
CA TYR A 293 0.50 14.52 -8.07
C TYR A 293 0.73 13.61 -6.86
N SER A 294 -0.19 13.57 -5.92
CA SER A 294 -0.11 12.78 -4.69
C SER A 294 -1.35 11.90 -4.47
N PRO A 295 -1.66 10.95 -5.39
CA PRO A 295 -2.82 10.07 -5.27
C PRO A 295 -2.73 9.18 -4.02
N ASP A 296 -1.53 8.80 -3.60
CA ASP A 296 -1.25 8.05 -2.38
C ASP A 296 -1.76 8.72 -1.09
N LYS A 297 -1.99 10.04 -1.12
CA LYS A 297 -2.57 10.80 -0.01
C LYS A 297 -4.10 10.84 -0.04
N ASN A 298 -4.75 10.31 -1.08
CA ASN A 298 -6.19 10.19 -1.13
C ASN A 298 -6.66 8.85 -0.55
N PRO A 299 -7.34 8.82 0.61
CA PRO A 299 -7.74 7.58 1.28
C PRO A 299 -8.61 6.66 0.41
N ILE A 300 -9.41 7.21 -0.48
CA ILE A 300 -10.32 6.42 -1.34
C ILE A 300 -9.58 5.60 -2.40
N GLU A 301 -8.35 5.96 -2.77
CA GLU A 301 -7.52 5.16 -3.67
C GLU A 301 -7.20 3.77 -3.08
N HIS A 302 -7.02 3.70 -1.77
CA HIS A 302 -6.86 2.42 -1.08
C HIS A 302 -8.14 1.57 -1.12
N VAL A 303 -9.31 2.21 -1.07
CA VAL A 303 -10.61 1.54 -1.26
C VAL A 303 -10.68 0.91 -2.64
N TRP A 304 -10.29 1.66 -3.70
CA TRP A 304 -10.29 1.13 -5.06
C TRP A 304 -9.35 -0.06 -5.23
N ASN A 305 -8.17 0.02 -4.63
CA ASN A 305 -7.23 -1.10 -4.68
C ASN A 305 -7.79 -2.34 -3.97
N GLU A 306 -8.41 -2.18 -2.81
CA GLU A 306 -9.03 -3.28 -2.06
C GLU A 306 -10.20 -3.89 -2.82
N ALA A 307 -11.09 -3.06 -3.39
CA ALA A 307 -12.21 -3.50 -4.19
C ALA A 307 -11.78 -4.21 -5.48
N LYS A 308 -10.78 -3.68 -6.20
CA LYS A 308 -10.20 -4.33 -7.37
C LYS A 308 -9.52 -5.66 -7.02
N ASN A 309 -8.91 -5.77 -5.83
CA ASN A 309 -8.32 -7.04 -5.36
C ASN A 309 -9.41 -8.08 -5.07
N SER A 310 -10.55 -7.68 -4.48
CA SER A 310 -11.65 -8.61 -4.13
C SER A 310 -12.27 -9.27 -5.36
N ILE A 311 -12.30 -8.58 -6.49
CA ILE A 311 -12.87 -9.10 -7.75
C ILE A 311 -11.82 -9.68 -8.70
N SER A 312 -10.54 -9.65 -8.32
CA SER A 312 -9.42 -10.07 -9.18
C SER A 312 -9.37 -11.58 -9.44
N ASN A 313 -8.66 -11.99 -10.50
CA ASN A 313 -8.44 -13.38 -10.92
C ASN A 313 -9.73 -14.18 -11.24
N ILE A 314 -10.83 -13.49 -11.49
CA ILE A 314 -12.11 -14.09 -11.87
C ILE A 314 -12.61 -13.38 -13.13
N GLN A 315 -12.72 -14.10 -14.24
CA GLN A 315 -13.47 -13.61 -15.40
C GLN A 315 -14.93 -14.00 -15.24
N ARG A 316 -15.79 -13.00 -15.09
CA ARG A 316 -17.24 -13.21 -15.02
C ARG A 316 -17.84 -13.29 -16.42
N ALA A 317 -19.02 -13.89 -16.51
CA ALA A 317 -19.68 -14.09 -17.79
C ALA A 317 -20.10 -12.75 -18.43
N ASP A 318 -20.66 -11.87 -17.62
CA ASP A 318 -21.17 -10.57 -18.06
C ASP A 318 -20.48 -9.40 -17.34
N PHE A 319 -20.52 -8.22 -17.99
CA PHE A 319 -20.01 -6.99 -17.38
C PHE A 319 -20.83 -6.61 -16.14
N GLU A 320 -22.13 -6.84 -16.20
CA GLU A 320 -23.05 -6.61 -15.09
C GLU A 320 -22.65 -7.36 -13.84
N ASP A 321 -22.27 -8.64 -13.97
CA ASP A 321 -21.76 -9.46 -12.83
C ASP A 321 -20.47 -8.88 -12.24
N THR A 322 -19.58 -8.36 -13.11
CA THR A 322 -18.31 -7.73 -12.65
C THR A 322 -18.60 -6.44 -11.87
N ARG A 323 -19.47 -5.61 -12.41
CA ARG A 323 -19.92 -4.37 -11.78
C ARG A 323 -20.59 -4.65 -10.43
N ASP A 324 -21.57 -5.56 -10.43
CA ASP A 324 -22.36 -5.88 -9.25
C ASP A 324 -21.50 -6.47 -8.14
N ALA A 325 -20.48 -7.29 -8.47
CA ALA A 325 -19.51 -7.79 -7.50
C ALA A 325 -18.68 -6.67 -6.89
N PHE A 326 -18.22 -5.70 -7.70
CA PHE A 326 -17.46 -4.54 -7.23
C PHE A 326 -18.33 -3.66 -6.31
N GLU A 327 -19.54 -3.30 -6.77
CA GLU A 327 -20.44 -2.43 -6.02
C GLU A 327 -20.93 -3.08 -4.71
N THR A 328 -21.18 -4.39 -4.72
CA THR A 328 -21.56 -5.15 -3.51
C THR A 328 -20.43 -5.14 -2.49
N PHE A 329 -19.18 -5.39 -2.92
CA PHE A 329 -18.03 -5.30 -2.03
C PHE A 329 -17.91 -3.92 -1.37
N ILE A 330 -18.04 -2.84 -2.14
CA ILE A 330 -18.01 -1.47 -1.62
C ILE A 330 -19.14 -1.23 -0.62
N ARG A 331 -20.37 -1.64 -0.93
CA ARG A 331 -21.54 -1.41 -0.08
C ARG A 331 -21.48 -2.18 1.25
N GLU A 332 -20.91 -3.37 1.24
CA GLU A 332 -20.87 -4.25 2.42
C GLU A 332 -19.63 -4.02 3.29
N THR A 333 -18.64 -3.26 2.79
CA THR A 333 -17.37 -3.04 3.49
C THR A 333 -17.36 -1.66 4.18
N LYS A 334 -16.87 -1.64 5.42
CA LYS A 334 -16.50 -0.41 6.13
C LYS A 334 -14.99 -0.28 6.11
N PHE A 335 -14.51 0.77 5.49
CA PHE A 335 -13.09 0.98 5.29
C PHE A 335 -12.48 1.78 6.44
N LYS A 336 -11.22 1.50 6.76
CA LYS A 336 -10.49 2.16 7.86
C LYS A 336 -9.61 3.33 7.41
N TYR A 337 -9.56 3.58 6.11
CA TYR A 337 -8.73 4.63 5.53
C TYR A 337 -9.28 6.02 5.87
N ARG A 338 -8.40 6.93 6.27
CA ARG A 338 -8.72 8.30 6.71
C ARG A 338 -7.66 9.27 6.18
N LEU A 339 -8.01 10.57 6.19
CA LEU A 339 -7.12 11.68 5.80
C LEU A 339 -5.97 11.92 6.79
#